data_d88f79e2525396df3a05c28e564afb37
#
_entry.id   d88f79e2525396df3a05c28e564afb37
#
_cell.length_a   1.000
_cell.length_b   1.000
_cell.length_c   1.000
_cell.angle_alpha   90.00
_cell.angle_beta   90.00
_cell.angle_gamma   90.00
#
_symmetry.space_group_name_H-M   'P 1'
#
loop_
_entity.id
_entity.type
_entity.pdbx_description
1 polymer ?
#
loop_
_entity_poly.entity_id
_entity_poly.type
_entity_poly.pdbx_seq_one_letter_code
_entity_poly.pdbx_strand_id
1 'polypeptide(L)'
;MATVQSIYRYPVKGLSPESLPAVRLEPGKTLPGDRMYAIENGPSGFDPAAPAHVSKTRFLMLMFNERLAALDTRYDDTTHTLVIHGEGRELARGDLSTREGRLAIEAFFRRFMPAELRGAPKVLQADGHSFSNVAPKVISIINLASVTALEAVVGVPLDPLRFRGNVYVEGWPAWHEFDLVGQEIVIGGARLTVAKRILRCAATDVQPGTGVRDLSIPATLMKTYGHADCGIYTQVIAGGEIAIGDAITP
;
A
#
# COMPACT_ATOMS: atom_id res chain seq x y z
N MET A 1 -14.90 21.06 -5.33
CA MET A 1 -13.67 20.68 -6.05
C MET A 1 -12.97 19.65 -5.18
N ALA A 2 -12.52 18.56 -5.76
CA ALA A 2 -11.80 17.54 -4.98
C ALA A 2 -10.34 17.96 -4.76
N THR A 3 -9.78 17.56 -3.64
CA THR A 3 -8.41 17.89 -3.22
C THR A 3 -7.68 16.69 -2.63
N VAL A 4 -6.36 16.70 -2.73
CA VAL A 4 -5.49 15.72 -2.09
C VAL A 4 -5.43 16.00 -0.59
N GLN A 5 -5.89 15.06 0.22
CA GLN A 5 -5.90 15.16 1.69
C GLN A 5 -4.63 14.59 2.31
N SER A 6 -4.12 13.50 1.76
CA SER A 6 -2.87 12.90 2.21
C SER A 6 -2.24 12.02 1.14
N ILE A 7 -0.92 11.87 1.22
CA ILE A 7 -0.12 11.03 0.33
C ILE A 7 0.68 10.05 1.20
N TYR A 8 0.67 8.78 0.81
CA TYR A 8 1.43 7.73 1.50
C TYR A 8 2.20 6.85 0.53
N ARG A 9 3.37 6.42 0.96
CA ARG A 9 4.08 5.29 0.38
C ARG A 9 4.22 4.16 1.40
N TYR A 10 4.51 2.98 0.95
CA TYR A 10 4.73 1.78 1.76
C TYR A 10 6.06 1.16 1.32
N PRO A 11 7.21 1.57 1.87
CA PRO A 11 8.53 1.13 1.38
C PRO A 11 8.67 -0.38 1.32
N VAL A 12 8.12 -1.08 2.32
CA VAL A 12 8.11 -2.54 2.38
C VAL A 12 6.67 -3.06 2.28
N LYS A 13 6.44 -4.01 1.37
CA LYS A 13 5.13 -4.67 1.21
C LYS A 13 4.66 -5.27 2.53
N GLY A 14 3.40 -4.96 2.90
CA GLY A 14 2.78 -5.47 4.12
C GLY A 14 3.08 -4.67 5.40
N LEU A 15 4.07 -3.77 5.40
CA LEU A 15 4.45 -2.97 6.56
C LEU A 15 3.81 -1.57 6.57
N SER A 16 4.24 -0.70 7.50
CA SER A 16 3.61 0.60 7.77
C SER A 16 3.65 1.57 6.59
N PRO A 17 2.67 2.50 6.52
CA PRO A 17 2.72 3.64 5.61
C PRO A 17 3.72 4.68 6.10
N GLU A 18 4.24 5.48 5.15
CA GLU A 18 4.96 6.72 5.40
C GLU A 18 4.24 7.87 4.72
N SER A 19 3.92 8.92 5.47
CA SER A 19 3.29 10.12 4.95
C SER A 19 4.30 10.97 4.19
N LEU A 20 3.88 11.52 3.06
CA LEU A 20 4.66 12.44 2.22
C LEU A 20 3.89 13.76 2.09
N PRO A 21 4.52 14.93 2.27
CA PRO A 21 3.87 16.21 2.03
C PRO A 21 3.66 16.48 0.53
N ALA A 22 4.58 16.00 -0.29
CA ALA A 22 4.56 16.08 -1.75
C ALA A 22 5.39 14.94 -2.34
N VAL A 23 5.18 14.65 -3.62
CA VAL A 23 5.95 13.66 -4.35
C VAL A 23 5.97 13.97 -5.85
N ARG A 24 7.11 13.77 -6.49
CA ARG A 24 7.25 13.89 -7.95
C ARG A 24 6.91 12.56 -8.61
N LEU A 25 5.91 12.58 -9.48
CA LEU A 25 5.48 11.42 -10.26
C LEU A 25 6.18 11.39 -11.62
N GLU A 26 6.43 10.18 -12.12
CA GLU A 26 7.04 9.95 -13.43
C GLU A 26 6.15 9.07 -14.31
N PRO A 27 6.07 9.34 -15.63
CA PRO A 27 5.26 8.55 -16.55
C PRO A 27 5.64 7.06 -16.51
N GLY A 28 4.63 6.20 -16.44
CA GLY A 28 4.81 4.76 -16.43
C GLY A 28 5.49 4.18 -15.19
N LYS A 29 5.64 4.97 -14.10
CA LYS A 29 6.20 4.51 -12.82
C LYS A 29 5.12 4.41 -11.74
N THR A 30 5.43 3.68 -10.68
CA THR A 30 4.68 3.74 -9.42
C THR A 30 5.11 4.98 -8.63
N LEU A 31 4.40 5.29 -7.54
CA LEU A 31 4.85 6.32 -6.61
C LEU A 31 6.26 5.97 -6.10
N PRO A 32 7.22 6.93 -6.11
CA PRO A 32 8.60 6.70 -5.69
C PRO A 32 8.71 6.07 -4.30
N GLY A 33 9.54 5.04 -4.17
CA GLY A 33 9.74 4.32 -2.92
C GLY A 33 8.59 3.41 -2.49
N ASP A 34 7.49 3.33 -3.27
CA ASP A 34 6.35 2.51 -2.90
C ASP A 34 6.59 1.03 -3.21
N ARG A 35 6.57 0.19 -2.17
CA ARG A 35 6.74 -1.28 -2.24
C ARG A 35 8.01 -1.72 -2.98
N MET A 36 9.10 -0.96 -2.77
CA MET A 36 10.39 -1.30 -3.36
C MET A 36 11.04 -2.54 -2.72
N TYR A 37 10.59 -2.88 -1.52
CA TYR A 37 10.97 -4.13 -0.85
C TYR A 37 9.75 -5.02 -0.60
N ALA A 38 9.99 -6.33 -0.59
CA ALA A 38 9.05 -7.33 -0.09
C ALA A 38 9.77 -8.39 0.73
N ILE A 39 9.04 -9.02 1.65
CA ILE A 39 9.58 -10.14 2.42
C ILE A 39 8.94 -11.40 1.86
N GLU A 40 9.75 -12.23 1.24
CA GLU A 40 9.35 -13.52 0.70
C GLU A 40 8.88 -14.45 1.82
N ASN A 41 7.78 -15.16 1.59
CA ASN A 41 7.23 -16.14 2.53
C ASN A 41 7.24 -17.54 1.90
N GLY A 42 8.41 -18.16 1.93
CA GLY A 42 8.72 -19.35 1.15
C GLY A 42 9.08 -19.01 -0.31
N PRO A 43 9.68 -19.93 -1.07
CA PRO A 43 10.20 -19.64 -2.42
C PRO A 43 9.15 -19.00 -3.34
N SER A 44 9.42 -17.80 -3.83
CA SER A 44 8.50 -17.06 -4.70
C SER A 44 8.79 -17.26 -6.19
N GLY A 45 10.03 -17.65 -6.53
CA GLY A 45 10.50 -17.66 -7.89
C GLY A 45 10.88 -16.27 -8.43
N PHE A 46 10.93 -15.25 -7.56
CA PHE A 46 11.36 -13.92 -7.98
C PHE A 46 12.86 -13.88 -8.29
N ASP A 47 13.20 -13.43 -9.49
CA ASP A 47 14.58 -13.21 -9.92
C ASP A 47 14.88 -11.70 -9.95
N PRO A 48 15.76 -11.18 -9.07
CA PRO A 48 16.15 -9.79 -9.08
C PRO A 48 16.88 -9.34 -10.36
N ALA A 49 17.50 -10.26 -11.10
CA ALA A 49 18.18 -9.96 -12.36
C ALA A 49 17.21 -9.83 -13.55
N ALA A 50 16.03 -10.45 -13.43
CA ALA A 50 14.96 -10.39 -14.43
C ALA A 50 13.60 -10.15 -13.71
N PRO A 51 13.40 -8.98 -13.07
CA PRO A 51 12.28 -8.75 -12.18
C PRO A 51 10.94 -8.77 -12.92
N ALA A 52 10.06 -9.70 -12.55
CA ALA A 52 8.71 -9.85 -13.07
C ALA A 52 7.69 -9.79 -11.93
N HIS A 53 6.43 -9.50 -12.27
CA HIS A 53 5.35 -9.52 -11.30
C HIS A 53 5.13 -10.94 -10.76
N VAL A 54 5.15 -11.06 -9.43
CA VAL A 54 4.86 -12.29 -8.69
C VAL A 54 3.62 -12.09 -7.83
N SER A 55 2.79 -13.13 -7.74
CA SER A 55 1.57 -13.09 -6.90
C SER A 55 1.89 -12.60 -5.49
N LYS A 56 1.07 -11.67 -5.01
CA LYS A 56 1.18 -11.14 -3.64
C LYS A 56 1.21 -12.21 -2.56
N THR A 57 0.62 -13.38 -2.84
CA THR A 57 0.54 -14.51 -1.89
C THR A 57 1.90 -15.18 -1.61
N ARG A 58 2.94 -14.82 -2.35
CA ARG A 58 4.32 -15.30 -2.13
C ARG A 58 5.11 -14.48 -1.10
N PHE A 59 4.53 -13.39 -0.64
CA PHE A 59 5.17 -12.47 0.30
C PHE A 59 4.39 -12.40 1.61
N LEU A 60 5.03 -11.93 2.67
CA LEU A 60 4.34 -11.51 3.89
C LEU A 60 3.40 -10.35 3.54
N MET A 61 2.13 -10.45 3.94
CA MET A 61 1.11 -9.46 3.64
C MET A 61 -0.10 -9.58 4.57
N LEU A 62 -0.79 -8.47 4.82
CA LEU A 62 -1.88 -8.37 5.78
C LEU A 62 -3.07 -9.33 5.54
N MET A 63 -3.29 -9.77 4.29
CA MET A 63 -4.38 -10.72 4.00
C MET A 63 -4.21 -12.06 4.72
N PHE A 64 -2.96 -12.48 4.97
CA PHE A 64 -2.64 -13.73 5.66
C PHE A 64 -1.86 -13.55 6.96
N ASN A 65 -1.26 -12.38 7.17
CA ASN A 65 -0.34 -12.11 8.25
C ASN A 65 -0.77 -10.80 8.94
N GLU A 66 -1.91 -10.80 9.62
CA GLU A 66 -2.49 -9.61 10.27
C GLU A 66 -1.57 -9.00 11.33
N ARG A 67 -0.74 -9.81 12.00
CA ARG A 67 0.21 -9.34 13.00
C ARG A 67 1.21 -8.32 12.48
N LEU A 68 1.43 -8.26 11.16
CA LEU A 68 2.27 -7.22 10.53
C LEU A 68 1.73 -5.80 10.82
N ALA A 69 0.41 -5.65 10.97
CA ALA A 69 -0.20 -4.36 11.24
C ALA A 69 0.06 -3.82 12.67
N ALA A 70 0.51 -4.66 13.59
CA ALA A 70 0.92 -4.25 14.94
C ALA A 70 2.35 -3.67 14.97
N LEU A 71 3.09 -3.76 13.87
CA LEU A 71 4.43 -3.20 13.76
C LEU A 71 4.35 -1.75 13.27
N ASP A 72 5.11 -0.86 13.91
CA ASP A 72 5.42 0.48 13.39
C ASP A 72 6.79 0.42 12.73
N THR A 73 6.85 0.69 11.43
CA THR A 73 8.09 0.59 10.67
C THR A 73 8.43 1.92 9.99
N ARG A 74 9.72 2.26 9.97
CA ARG A 74 10.25 3.46 9.33
C ARG A 74 11.42 3.08 8.45
N TYR A 75 11.44 3.64 7.25
CA TYR A 75 12.52 3.44 6.30
C TYR A 75 13.18 4.78 5.98
N ASP A 76 14.50 4.81 6.08
CA ASP A 76 15.32 5.97 5.72
C ASP A 76 15.94 5.76 4.35
N ASP A 77 15.55 6.58 3.37
CA ASP A 77 16.05 6.50 1.98
C ASP A 77 17.55 6.80 1.86
N THR A 78 18.12 7.59 2.78
CA THR A 78 19.53 8.01 2.72
C THR A 78 20.45 6.89 3.19
N THR A 79 20.05 6.22 4.28
CA THR A 79 20.84 5.14 4.89
C THR A 79 20.33 3.74 4.51
N HIS A 80 19.25 3.67 3.74
CA HIS A 80 18.54 2.44 3.39
C HIS A 80 18.12 1.59 4.60
N THR A 81 17.99 2.24 5.78
CA THR A 81 17.75 1.56 7.04
C THR A 81 16.26 1.39 7.30
N LEU A 82 15.83 0.14 7.46
CA LEU A 82 14.52 -0.20 8.01
C LEU A 82 14.63 -0.38 9.52
N VAL A 83 13.80 0.36 10.27
CA VAL A 83 13.62 0.19 11.71
C VAL A 83 12.24 -0.35 11.97
N ILE A 84 12.13 -1.39 12.78
CA ILE A 84 10.87 -2.03 13.18
C ILE A 84 10.66 -1.81 14.67
N HIS A 85 9.55 -1.16 15.03
CA HIS A 85 9.09 -0.98 16.40
C HIS A 85 7.86 -1.83 16.68
N GLY A 86 7.67 -2.19 17.91
CA GLY A 86 6.47 -2.83 18.45
C GLY A 86 6.46 -2.69 19.96
N GLU A 87 5.27 -2.56 20.54
CA GLU A 87 5.11 -2.40 22.00
C GLU A 87 5.97 -1.25 22.58
N GLY A 88 6.10 -0.16 21.82
CA GLY A 88 6.84 1.04 22.25
C GLY A 88 8.37 0.93 22.22
N ARG A 89 8.95 -0.13 21.66
CA ARG A 89 10.41 -0.34 21.60
C ARG A 89 10.87 -0.75 20.20
N GLU A 90 12.14 -0.50 19.91
CA GLU A 90 12.79 -1.04 18.72
C GLU A 90 12.96 -2.55 18.85
N LEU A 91 12.47 -3.30 17.85
CA LEU A 91 12.53 -4.76 17.80
C LEU A 91 13.59 -5.25 16.83
N ALA A 92 13.85 -4.49 15.75
CA ALA A 92 14.86 -4.81 14.76
C ALA A 92 15.27 -3.57 13.96
N ARG A 93 16.50 -3.60 13.44
CA ARG A 93 17.06 -2.59 12.54
C ARG A 93 17.96 -3.27 11.52
N GLY A 94 17.94 -2.78 10.28
CA GLY A 94 18.85 -3.28 9.24
C GLY A 94 18.93 -2.35 8.05
N ASP A 95 20.13 -2.12 7.54
CA ASP A 95 20.38 -1.49 6.25
C ASP A 95 20.03 -2.49 5.14
N LEU A 96 18.93 -2.25 4.41
CA LEU A 96 18.43 -3.16 3.40
C LEU A 96 19.25 -3.16 2.11
N SER A 97 20.23 -2.28 1.95
CA SER A 97 21.20 -2.31 0.86
C SER A 97 22.28 -3.38 1.10
N THR A 98 22.52 -3.73 2.37
CA THR A 98 23.54 -4.72 2.77
C THR A 98 22.95 -6.10 3.01
N ARG A 99 23.79 -7.15 2.87
CA ARG A 99 23.40 -8.51 3.20
C ARG A 99 23.14 -8.69 4.69
N GLU A 100 23.98 -8.10 5.52
CA GLU A 100 23.92 -8.17 6.99
C GLU A 100 22.62 -7.55 7.51
N GLY A 101 22.24 -6.38 7.01
CA GLY A 101 21.02 -5.70 7.39
C GLY A 101 19.77 -6.49 6.95
N ARG A 102 19.76 -7.05 5.74
CA ARG A 102 18.67 -7.94 5.30
C ARG A 102 18.54 -9.16 6.19
N LEU A 103 19.67 -9.82 6.53
CA LEU A 103 19.67 -10.98 7.43
C LEU A 103 19.13 -10.63 8.83
N ALA A 104 19.40 -9.42 9.36
CA ALA A 104 18.86 -8.96 10.64
C ALA A 104 17.32 -8.87 10.60
N ILE A 105 16.76 -8.28 9.53
CA ILE A 105 15.30 -8.19 9.33
C ILE A 105 14.68 -9.57 9.12
N GLU A 106 15.29 -10.43 8.33
CA GLU A 106 14.84 -11.82 8.11
C GLU A 106 14.84 -12.63 9.42
N ALA A 107 15.87 -12.46 10.25
CA ALA A 107 15.96 -13.09 11.57
C ALA A 107 14.86 -12.57 12.52
N PHE A 108 14.50 -11.29 12.45
CA PHE A 108 13.38 -10.75 13.20
C PHE A 108 12.07 -11.46 12.80
N PHE A 109 11.70 -11.53 11.52
CA PHE A 109 10.45 -12.17 11.10
C PHE A 109 10.41 -13.65 11.44
N ARG A 110 11.54 -14.32 11.39
CA ARG A 110 11.67 -15.73 11.79
C ARG A 110 11.30 -15.97 13.27
N ARG A 111 11.61 -15.00 14.14
CA ARG A 111 11.25 -15.04 15.58
C ARG A 111 9.84 -14.51 15.85
N PHE A 112 9.44 -13.46 15.12
CA PHE A 112 8.19 -12.75 15.36
C PHE A 112 6.96 -13.58 14.97
N MET A 113 7.02 -14.32 13.85
CA MET A 113 5.86 -15.06 13.31
C MET A 113 6.21 -16.45 12.77
N PRO A 114 6.88 -17.32 13.57
CA PRO A 114 7.40 -18.60 13.07
C PRO A 114 6.29 -19.53 12.52
N ALA A 115 5.10 -19.51 13.11
CA ALA A 115 3.97 -20.35 12.69
C ALA A 115 3.31 -19.89 11.37
N GLU A 116 3.56 -18.66 10.93
CA GLU A 116 2.97 -18.10 9.71
C GLU A 116 3.90 -18.20 8.50
N LEU A 117 5.14 -18.61 8.73
CA LEU A 117 6.13 -18.74 7.67
C LEU A 117 5.98 -20.07 6.93
N ARG A 118 5.95 -20.01 5.61
CA ARG A 118 5.93 -21.17 4.71
C ARG A 118 7.33 -21.59 4.25
N GLY A 119 8.36 -20.90 4.76
CA GLY A 119 9.78 -21.11 4.50
C GLY A 119 10.60 -19.99 5.11
N ALA A 120 11.92 -20.00 4.90
CA ALA A 120 12.78 -18.94 5.39
C ALA A 120 12.37 -17.59 4.77
N PRO A 121 12.07 -16.54 5.59
CA PRO A 121 11.78 -15.22 5.04
C PRO A 121 13.04 -14.66 4.38
N LYS A 122 12.86 -13.95 3.26
CA LYS A 122 13.95 -13.32 2.52
C LYS A 122 13.53 -11.93 2.08
N VAL A 123 14.33 -10.91 2.38
CA VAL A 123 14.13 -9.55 1.90
C VAL A 123 14.52 -9.49 0.43
N LEU A 124 13.56 -9.11 -0.41
CA LEU A 124 13.72 -8.98 -1.86
C LEU A 124 13.67 -7.51 -2.29
N GLN A 125 14.48 -7.18 -3.29
CA GLN A 125 14.50 -5.89 -3.96
C GLN A 125 15.06 -6.10 -5.37
N ALA A 126 14.60 -5.30 -6.33
CA ALA A 126 15.22 -5.15 -7.63
C ALA A 126 15.03 -3.72 -8.14
N ASP A 127 16.01 -3.23 -8.88
CA ASP A 127 16.02 -1.86 -9.36
C ASP A 127 14.82 -1.57 -10.29
N GLY A 128 14.13 -0.46 -10.03
CA GLY A 128 12.95 -0.06 -10.79
C GLY A 128 11.73 -0.98 -10.65
N HIS A 129 11.80 -2.01 -9.79
CA HIS A 129 10.69 -2.91 -9.50
C HIS A 129 9.89 -2.43 -8.29
N SER A 130 8.56 -2.59 -8.34
CA SER A 130 7.68 -2.43 -7.18
C SER A 130 6.90 -3.72 -6.97
N PHE A 131 6.92 -4.24 -5.75
CA PHE A 131 6.14 -5.41 -5.34
C PHE A 131 4.66 -5.08 -5.13
N SER A 132 4.08 -4.31 -6.05
CA SER A 132 2.66 -3.96 -6.02
C SER A 132 1.76 -5.21 -6.15
N ASN A 133 0.45 -5.05 -5.90
CA ASN A 133 -0.50 -6.17 -5.99
C ASN A 133 -0.93 -6.48 -7.43
N VAL A 134 -0.59 -5.62 -8.37
CA VAL A 134 -0.93 -5.74 -9.80
C VAL A 134 0.31 -5.52 -10.65
N ALA A 135 0.38 -6.17 -11.82
CA ALA A 135 1.53 -6.04 -12.72
C ALA A 135 1.72 -4.64 -13.31
N PRO A 136 0.66 -3.90 -13.73
CA PRO A 136 0.82 -2.53 -14.21
C PRO A 136 1.38 -1.60 -13.13
N LYS A 137 2.18 -0.63 -13.55
CA LYS A 137 2.69 0.44 -12.68
C LYS A 137 1.56 1.43 -12.44
N VAL A 138 1.03 1.45 -11.23
CA VAL A 138 -0.15 2.23 -10.85
C VAL A 138 0.05 2.97 -9.54
N ILE A 139 -0.73 4.04 -9.37
CA ILE A 139 -0.92 4.76 -8.12
C ILE A 139 -2.37 4.52 -7.68
N SER A 140 -2.58 4.23 -6.42
CA SER A 140 -3.91 4.00 -5.85
C SER A 140 -4.47 5.27 -5.24
N ILE A 141 -5.71 5.62 -5.61
CA ILE A 141 -6.45 6.76 -5.04
C ILE A 141 -7.64 6.23 -4.26
N ILE A 142 -7.84 6.75 -3.06
CA ILE A 142 -8.95 6.43 -2.16
C ILE A 142 -9.79 7.68 -1.96
N ASN A 143 -11.08 7.59 -2.27
CA ASN A 143 -12.06 8.63 -1.97
C ASN A 143 -12.53 8.50 -0.52
N LEU A 144 -12.26 9.52 0.31
CA LEU A 144 -12.63 9.50 1.72
C LEU A 144 -14.14 9.50 1.93
N ALA A 145 -14.92 10.11 1.05
CA ALA A 145 -16.39 10.03 1.13
C ALA A 145 -16.90 8.60 0.91
N SER A 146 -16.24 7.79 0.08
CA SER A 146 -16.57 6.36 -0.09
C SER A 146 -16.23 5.57 1.17
N VAL A 147 -15.12 5.90 1.85
CA VAL A 147 -14.78 5.30 3.16
C VAL A 147 -15.81 5.68 4.22
N THR A 148 -16.23 6.95 4.28
CA THR A 148 -17.28 7.41 5.20
C THR A 148 -18.65 6.73 4.91
N ALA A 149 -19.00 6.54 3.63
CA ALA A 149 -20.22 5.81 3.28
C ALA A 149 -20.16 4.34 3.73
N LEU A 150 -18.99 3.70 3.62
CA LEU A 150 -18.80 2.35 4.13
C LEU A 150 -18.81 2.31 5.66
N GLU A 151 -18.21 3.30 6.33
CA GLU A 151 -18.23 3.46 7.80
C GLU A 151 -19.67 3.47 8.34
N ALA A 152 -20.56 4.22 7.69
CA ALA A 152 -21.98 4.25 8.05
C ALA A 152 -22.66 2.87 7.95
N VAL A 153 -22.25 2.02 7.02
CA VAL A 153 -22.77 0.65 6.86
C VAL A 153 -22.18 -0.30 7.90
N VAL A 154 -20.88 -0.17 8.18
CA VAL A 154 -20.17 -1.02 9.16
C VAL A 154 -20.59 -0.67 10.60
N GLY A 155 -20.96 0.60 10.86
CA GLY A 155 -21.43 1.08 12.16
C GLY A 155 -20.33 1.38 13.18
N VAL A 156 -19.08 1.39 12.75
CA VAL A 156 -17.90 1.76 13.58
C VAL A 156 -16.94 2.60 12.76
N PRO A 157 -16.12 3.47 13.39
CA PRO A 157 -15.12 4.27 12.69
C PRO A 157 -14.16 3.42 11.86
N LEU A 158 -13.93 3.84 10.61
CA LEU A 158 -13.02 3.18 9.69
C LEU A 158 -11.76 4.01 9.50
N ASP A 159 -10.63 3.51 9.94
CA ASP A 159 -9.34 4.08 9.58
C ASP A 159 -9.11 3.91 8.05
N PRO A 160 -8.99 4.99 7.26
CA PRO A 160 -8.76 4.91 5.83
C PRO A 160 -7.47 4.15 5.44
N LEU A 161 -6.48 4.08 6.32
CA LEU A 161 -5.23 3.35 6.08
C LEU A 161 -5.42 1.83 5.93
N ARG A 162 -6.57 1.27 6.31
CA ARG A 162 -6.97 -0.11 5.97
C ARG A 162 -6.89 -0.40 4.47
N PHE A 163 -7.20 0.62 3.64
CA PHE A 163 -7.21 0.50 2.19
C PHE A 163 -5.82 0.62 1.56
N ARG A 164 -4.81 1.05 2.32
CA ARG A 164 -3.41 1.11 1.90
C ARG A 164 -3.21 1.82 0.56
N GLY A 165 -3.94 2.94 0.37
CA GLY A 165 -3.85 3.81 -0.80
C GLY A 165 -2.60 4.66 -0.80
N ASN A 166 -2.23 5.18 -1.98
CA ASN A 166 -1.14 6.14 -2.10
C ASN A 166 -1.64 7.58 -1.94
N VAL A 167 -2.79 7.92 -2.53
CA VAL A 167 -3.38 9.26 -2.46
C VAL A 167 -4.78 9.14 -1.88
N TYR A 168 -5.08 9.92 -0.88
CA TYR A 168 -6.42 10.03 -0.28
C TYR A 168 -6.99 11.38 -0.66
N VAL A 169 -8.23 11.38 -1.12
CA VAL A 169 -8.89 12.56 -1.66
C VAL A 169 -10.21 12.84 -0.95
N GLU A 170 -10.52 14.13 -0.81
CA GLU A 170 -11.80 14.62 -0.32
C GLU A 170 -12.48 15.51 -1.35
N GLY A 171 -13.78 15.81 -1.16
CA GLY A 171 -14.55 16.70 -2.02
C GLY A 171 -15.25 16.02 -3.20
N TRP A 172 -15.01 14.73 -3.48
CA TRP A 172 -15.86 13.92 -4.34
C TRP A 172 -17.05 13.35 -3.57
N PRO A 173 -18.24 13.21 -4.19
CA PRO A 173 -19.30 12.35 -3.65
C PRO A 173 -18.81 10.91 -3.44
N ALA A 174 -19.42 10.17 -2.54
CA ALA A 174 -19.13 8.74 -2.35
C ALA A 174 -19.29 7.97 -3.66
N TRP A 175 -18.32 7.11 -3.99
CA TRP A 175 -18.25 6.24 -5.17
C TRP A 175 -18.06 6.97 -6.51
N HIS A 176 -17.98 8.31 -6.53
CA HIS A 176 -17.75 9.09 -7.74
C HIS A 176 -16.44 8.71 -8.47
N GLU A 177 -15.44 8.27 -7.74
CA GLU A 177 -14.18 7.78 -8.33
C GLU A 177 -14.40 6.65 -9.34
N PHE A 178 -15.51 5.94 -9.26
CA PHE A 178 -15.81 4.84 -10.20
C PHE A 178 -16.30 5.34 -11.57
N ASP A 179 -16.90 6.52 -11.61
CA ASP A 179 -17.35 7.15 -12.84
C ASP A 179 -16.18 7.69 -13.67
N LEU A 180 -15.02 7.87 -13.02
CA LEU A 180 -13.80 8.37 -13.67
C LEU A 180 -13.01 7.26 -14.42
N VAL A 181 -13.41 5.99 -14.31
CA VAL A 181 -12.68 4.89 -14.99
C VAL A 181 -12.66 5.11 -16.48
N GLY A 182 -11.47 5.08 -17.08
CA GLY A 182 -11.22 5.38 -18.49
C GLY A 182 -10.98 6.86 -18.80
N GLN A 183 -11.15 7.74 -17.82
CA GLN A 183 -10.92 9.19 -17.97
C GLN A 183 -9.52 9.59 -17.52
N GLU A 184 -9.09 10.76 -17.93
CA GLU A 184 -7.90 11.43 -17.44
C GLU A 184 -8.27 12.37 -16.29
N ILE A 185 -7.35 12.49 -15.33
CA ILE A 185 -7.43 13.46 -14.23
C ILE A 185 -6.09 14.16 -14.08
N VAL A 186 -6.14 15.41 -13.64
CA VAL A 186 -4.95 16.22 -13.33
C VAL A 186 -4.90 16.41 -11.82
N ILE A 187 -3.73 16.18 -11.22
CA ILE A 187 -3.45 16.44 -9.81
C ILE A 187 -2.15 17.24 -9.77
N GLY A 188 -2.18 18.46 -9.26
CA GLY A 188 -1.02 19.34 -9.25
C GLY A 188 -0.40 19.47 -10.65
N GLY A 189 0.88 19.09 -10.79
CA GLY A 189 1.59 19.10 -12.08
C GLY A 189 1.49 17.80 -12.87
N ALA A 190 0.83 16.76 -12.36
CA ALA A 190 0.78 15.43 -12.98
C ALA A 190 -0.56 15.15 -13.67
N ARG A 191 -0.52 14.39 -14.77
CA ARG A 191 -1.71 13.87 -15.45
C ARG A 191 -1.73 12.35 -15.40
N LEU A 192 -2.88 11.80 -15.02
CA LEU A 192 -3.06 10.39 -14.79
C LEU A 192 -4.31 9.87 -15.53
N THR A 193 -4.24 8.66 -16.06
CA THR A 193 -5.43 7.94 -16.58
C THR A 193 -5.97 7.03 -15.49
N VAL A 194 -7.27 7.08 -15.24
CA VAL A 194 -7.94 6.16 -14.30
C VAL A 194 -8.12 4.81 -14.97
N ALA A 195 -7.36 3.80 -14.52
CA ALA A 195 -7.28 2.51 -15.19
C ALA A 195 -8.43 1.57 -14.82
N LYS A 196 -8.75 1.47 -13.53
CA LYS A 196 -9.80 0.57 -13.02
C LYS A 196 -10.08 0.79 -11.54
N ARG A 197 -11.21 0.24 -11.06
CA ARG A 197 -11.56 0.11 -9.64
C ARG A 197 -10.60 -0.85 -8.92
N ILE A 198 -10.45 -0.69 -7.61
CA ILE A 198 -9.62 -1.56 -6.78
C ILE A 198 -10.48 -2.58 -6.05
N LEU A 199 -10.42 -3.83 -6.48
CA LEU A 199 -11.00 -4.95 -5.76
C LEU A 199 -10.27 -5.15 -4.42
N ARG A 200 -11.03 -5.13 -3.32
CA ARG A 200 -10.49 -5.29 -1.97
C ARG A 200 -10.40 -6.76 -1.57
N CYS A 201 -9.46 -7.04 -0.70
CA CYS A 201 -9.25 -8.36 -0.12
C CYS A 201 -9.21 -8.26 1.41
N ALA A 202 -9.19 -9.40 2.10
CA ALA A 202 -9.20 -9.47 3.55
C ALA A 202 -8.04 -8.72 4.28
N ALA A 203 -7.12 -8.12 3.56
CA ALA A 203 -6.15 -7.19 4.16
C ALA A 203 -6.83 -5.95 4.76
N THR A 204 -7.98 -5.52 4.20
CA THR A 204 -8.76 -4.38 4.71
C THR A 204 -9.52 -4.69 6.01
N ASP A 205 -9.65 -5.98 6.35
CA ASP A 205 -10.29 -6.41 7.59
C ASP A 205 -9.40 -6.19 8.82
N VAL A 206 -8.11 -5.95 8.60
CA VAL A 206 -7.12 -5.78 9.66
C VAL A 206 -7.08 -4.34 10.13
N GLN A 207 -7.22 -4.13 11.44
CA GLN A 207 -7.11 -2.80 12.05
C GLN A 207 -5.64 -2.34 12.08
N PRO A 208 -5.32 -1.18 11.48
CA PRO A 208 -3.98 -0.61 11.54
C PRO A 208 -3.50 -0.41 12.98
N GLY A 209 -2.24 -0.66 13.24
CA GLY A 209 -1.61 -0.49 14.56
C GLY A 209 -1.90 -1.61 15.58
N THR A 210 -2.81 -2.55 15.29
CA THR A 210 -3.21 -3.57 16.28
C THR A 210 -2.91 -5.00 15.85
N GLY A 211 -2.95 -5.29 14.55
CA GLY A 211 -2.86 -6.66 14.04
C GLY A 211 -4.11 -7.50 14.29
N VAL A 212 -5.23 -6.89 14.63
CA VAL A 212 -6.51 -7.55 14.87
C VAL A 212 -7.36 -7.50 13.59
N ARG A 213 -7.96 -8.63 13.24
CA ARG A 213 -8.96 -8.71 12.16
C ARG A 213 -10.33 -8.52 12.80
N ASP A 214 -10.82 -7.28 12.77
CA ASP A 214 -12.02 -6.83 13.50
C ASP A 214 -13.25 -6.64 12.59
N LEU A 215 -13.06 -6.63 11.27
CA LEU A 215 -14.11 -6.36 10.30
C LEU A 215 -14.09 -7.38 9.14
N SER A 216 -15.11 -7.30 8.28
CA SER A 216 -15.22 -8.07 7.04
C SER A 216 -15.55 -7.15 5.86
N ILE A 217 -14.64 -6.22 5.56
CA ILE A 217 -14.85 -5.12 4.59
C ILE A 217 -15.25 -5.61 3.19
N PRO A 218 -14.56 -6.57 2.54
CA PRO A 218 -14.96 -7.05 1.21
C PRO A 218 -16.33 -7.70 1.19
N ALA A 219 -16.69 -8.44 2.24
CA ALA A 219 -18.01 -9.08 2.34
C ALA A 219 -19.10 -8.04 2.57
N THR A 220 -18.85 -7.01 3.39
CA THR A 220 -19.77 -5.89 3.62
C THR A 220 -20.00 -5.10 2.35
N LEU A 221 -18.96 -4.76 1.60
CA LEU A 221 -19.06 -4.09 0.30
C LEU A 221 -19.92 -4.91 -0.67
N MET A 222 -19.63 -6.20 -0.80
CA MET A 222 -20.38 -7.11 -1.69
C MET A 222 -21.86 -7.18 -1.30
N LYS A 223 -22.16 -7.32 -0.01
CA LYS A 223 -23.53 -7.41 0.48
C LYS A 223 -24.33 -6.11 0.27
N THR A 224 -23.68 -4.96 0.46
CA THR A 224 -24.37 -3.66 0.46
C THR A 224 -24.44 -3.04 -0.92
N TYR A 225 -23.33 -3.12 -1.69
CA TYR A 225 -23.19 -2.41 -2.96
C TYR A 225 -23.11 -3.35 -4.18
N GLY A 226 -23.08 -4.67 -4.00
CA GLY A 226 -22.97 -5.64 -5.08
C GLY A 226 -21.57 -5.80 -5.67
N HIS A 227 -20.57 -5.18 -5.07
CA HIS A 227 -19.16 -5.27 -5.46
C HIS A 227 -18.24 -5.19 -4.23
N ALA A 228 -17.00 -5.64 -4.35
CA ALA A 228 -16.00 -5.51 -3.29
C ALA A 228 -14.93 -4.44 -3.62
N ASP A 229 -15.31 -3.43 -4.40
CA ASP A 229 -14.39 -2.38 -4.84
C ASP A 229 -14.44 -1.16 -3.90
N CYS A 230 -13.27 -0.50 -3.71
CA CYS A 230 -13.16 0.79 -3.05
C CYS A 230 -11.88 1.48 -3.52
N GLY A 231 -11.99 2.70 -4.09
CA GLY A 231 -10.91 3.44 -4.72
C GLY A 231 -10.58 2.97 -6.13
N ILE A 232 -9.61 3.62 -6.74
CA ILE A 232 -9.20 3.44 -8.13
C ILE A 232 -7.68 3.31 -8.28
N TYR A 233 -7.25 2.59 -9.30
CA TYR A 233 -5.87 2.61 -9.80
C TYR A 233 -5.74 3.59 -10.95
N THR A 234 -4.68 4.39 -10.92
CA THR A 234 -4.33 5.35 -11.96
C THR A 234 -2.94 5.09 -12.50
N GLN A 235 -2.70 5.45 -13.77
CA GLN A 235 -1.40 5.39 -14.42
C GLN A 235 -0.94 6.82 -14.75
N VAL A 236 0.30 7.14 -14.43
CA VAL A 236 0.89 8.44 -14.74
C VAL A 236 1.20 8.49 -16.24
N ILE A 237 0.59 9.44 -16.96
CA ILE A 237 0.81 9.69 -18.39
C ILE A 237 1.65 10.93 -18.66
N ALA A 238 1.58 11.94 -17.78
CA ALA A 238 2.52 13.05 -17.74
C ALA A 238 3.00 13.26 -16.31
N GLY A 239 4.30 13.33 -16.13
CA GLY A 239 4.92 13.50 -14.81
C GLY A 239 4.78 14.91 -14.28
N GLY A 240 4.87 15.05 -12.96
CA GLY A 240 4.79 16.32 -12.25
C GLY A 240 4.81 16.11 -10.75
N GLU A 241 4.92 17.17 -10.01
CA GLU A 241 4.78 17.15 -8.56
C GLU A 241 3.31 17.17 -8.17
N ILE A 242 2.96 16.37 -7.18
CA ILE A 242 1.67 16.40 -6.48
C ILE A 242 1.92 16.64 -5.00
N ALA A 243 1.07 17.44 -4.35
CA ALA A 243 1.19 17.82 -2.94
C ALA A 243 -0.17 17.73 -2.23
N ILE A 244 -0.12 17.67 -0.91
CA ILE A 244 -1.32 17.82 -0.07
C ILE A 244 -1.93 19.19 -0.35
N GLY A 245 -3.27 19.22 -0.56
CA GLY A 245 -4.01 20.44 -0.93
C GLY A 245 -4.19 20.64 -2.44
N ASP A 246 -3.48 19.91 -3.29
CA ASP A 246 -3.65 20.03 -4.74
C ASP A 246 -5.07 19.68 -5.16
N ALA A 247 -5.62 20.51 -6.06
CA ALA A 247 -6.90 20.27 -6.69
C ALA A 247 -6.83 19.09 -7.67
N ILE A 248 -7.94 18.37 -7.77
CA ILE A 248 -8.12 17.30 -8.76
C ILE A 248 -9.17 17.75 -9.76
N THR A 249 -8.81 17.77 -11.03
CA THR A 249 -9.69 18.15 -12.14
C THR A 249 -9.71 17.05 -13.21
N PRO A 250 -10.80 16.97 -13.98
CA PRO A 250 -10.84 16.15 -15.19
C PRO A 250 -9.81 16.58 -16.22
#